data_069874bdd80772513b8473c243a38b19
#
_entry.id   069874bdd80772513b8473c243a38b19
#
_cell.length_a   1.000
_cell.length_b   1.000
_cell.length_c   1.000
_cell.angle_alpha   90.00
_cell.angle_beta   90.00
_cell.angle_gamma   90.00
#
_symmetry.space_group_name_H-M   'P 1'
#
loop_
_entity.id
_entity.type
_entity.pdbx_description
1 polymer ?
#
loop_
_entity_poly.entity_id
_entity_poly.type
_entity_poly.pdbx_seq_one_letter_code
_entity_poly.pdbx_strand_id
1 'polypeptide(L)'
;GMDVSGVQAAYNTDSYGASLSYALTDTSETAETTFWGFNAFYSFDGEGLPSISIGYESEDPSASATEEGYFVGLTWDSVGPGSLSVGMSSLENYTSAQTEYYQYEAAYSYPINDGVTITPGVFIKEGTTDQTGVIVKTSFSF
;
A
#
# COMPACT_ATOMS: atom_id res chain seq x y z
N GLY A 1 30.25 2.16 -8.35
CA GLY A 1 29.14 1.20 -8.44
C GLY A 1 28.06 1.61 -7.50
N MET A 2 26.84 1.12 -7.68
CA MET A 2 25.75 1.28 -6.72
C MET A 2 25.79 0.04 -5.83
N ASP A 3 25.94 0.24 -4.53
CA ASP A 3 25.87 -0.82 -3.53
C ASP A 3 24.55 -0.72 -2.78
N VAL A 4 23.85 -1.85 -2.65
CA VAL A 4 22.58 -1.94 -1.92
C VAL A 4 22.73 -3.01 -0.86
N SER A 5 22.41 -2.65 0.38
CA SER A 5 22.33 -3.58 1.50
C SER A 5 21.02 -3.39 2.26
N GLY A 6 20.46 -4.47 2.76
CA GLY A 6 19.20 -4.37 3.49
C GLY A 6 18.91 -5.60 4.34
N VAL A 7 18.00 -5.44 5.28
CA VAL A 7 17.49 -6.47 6.16
C VAL A 7 15.99 -6.31 6.35
N GLN A 8 15.29 -7.43 6.44
CA GLN A 8 13.88 -7.47 6.77
C GLN A 8 13.63 -8.52 7.84
N ALA A 9 12.79 -8.19 8.79
CA ALA A 9 12.21 -9.11 9.75
C ALA A 9 10.70 -9.12 9.59
N ALA A 10 10.09 -10.30 9.55
CA ALA A 10 8.64 -10.45 9.43
C ALA A 10 8.15 -11.57 10.34
N TYR A 11 6.96 -11.35 10.90
CA TYR A 11 6.22 -12.35 11.66
C TYR A 11 4.77 -12.36 11.20
N ASN A 12 4.27 -13.51 10.80
CA ASN A 12 2.91 -13.66 10.28
C ASN A 12 2.23 -14.87 10.91
N THR A 13 0.95 -14.69 11.20
CA THR A 13 -0.02 -15.73 11.58
C THR A 13 -1.20 -15.66 10.61
N ASP A 14 -2.21 -16.50 10.79
CA ASP A 14 -3.44 -16.46 10.00
C ASP A 14 -4.27 -15.19 10.25
N SER A 15 -4.16 -14.60 11.44
CA SER A 15 -5.01 -13.47 11.86
C SER A 15 -4.26 -12.13 11.93
N TYR A 16 -2.94 -12.12 12.05
CA TYR A 16 -2.17 -10.89 12.11
C TYR A 16 -0.72 -11.11 11.68
N GLY A 17 -0.11 -10.04 11.25
CA GLY A 17 1.30 -10.04 10.92
C GLY A 17 1.88 -8.64 10.89
N ALA A 18 3.19 -8.57 10.98
CA ALA A 18 3.95 -7.34 10.84
C ALA A 18 5.32 -7.62 10.22
N SER A 19 5.83 -6.65 9.49
CA SER A 19 7.20 -6.66 8.97
C SER A 19 7.86 -5.31 9.15
N LEU A 20 9.16 -5.33 9.38
CA LEU A 20 10.03 -4.17 9.41
C LEU A 20 11.18 -4.41 8.45
N SER A 21 11.46 -3.44 7.59
CA SER A 21 12.55 -3.47 6.63
C SER A 21 13.42 -2.23 6.77
N TYR A 22 14.70 -2.42 6.52
CA TYR A 22 15.70 -1.37 6.44
C TYR A 22 16.59 -1.64 5.25
N ALA A 23 16.90 -0.63 4.46
CA ALA A 23 17.85 -0.73 3.38
C ALA A 23 18.70 0.55 3.29
N LEU A 24 19.91 0.36 2.79
CA LEU A 24 20.88 1.39 2.53
C LEU A 24 21.33 1.28 1.07
N THR A 25 21.36 2.38 0.37
CA THR A 25 21.83 2.45 -1.01
C THR A 25 22.90 3.51 -1.11
N ASP A 26 24.10 3.11 -1.54
CA ASP A 26 25.20 4.00 -1.89
C ASP A 26 25.22 4.22 -3.39
N THR A 27 24.96 5.43 -3.83
CA THR A 27 25.00 5.79 -5.26
C THR A 27 26.34 6.41 -5.68
N SER A 28 27.10 6.92 -4.73
CA SER A 28 28.46 7.44 -4.89
C SER A 28 29.16 7.54 -3.54
N GLU A 29 30.47 7.83 -3.51
CA GLU A 29 31.22 8.02 -2.26
C GLU A 29 30.66 9.12 -1.32
N THR A 30 29.66 9.89 -1.78
CA THR A 30 29.10 11.03 -1.02
C THR A 30 27.57 11.06 -1.01
N ALA A 31 26.89 10.08 -1.61
CA ALA A 31 25.42 10.05 -1.68
C ALA A 31 24.88 8.71 -1.19
N GLU A 32 24.33 8.73 0.01
CA GLU A 32 23.69 7.62 0.68
C GLU A 32 22.19 7.89 0.80
N THR A 33 21.39 6.85 0.64
CA THR A 33 19.94 6.91 0.89
C THR A 33 19.55 5.78 1.82
N THR A 34 18.88 6.12 2.89
CA THR A 34 18.35 5.17 3.87
C THR A 34 16.86 4.96 3.65
N PHE A 35 16.42 3.72 3.67
CA PHE A 35 15.02 3.33 3.53
C PHE A 35 14.54 2.59 4.77
N TRP A 36 13.35 2.96 5.24
CA TRP A 36 12.62 2.25 6.28
C TRP A 36 11.25 1.86 5.76
N GLY A 37 10.83 0.65 6.08
CA GLY A 37 9.48 0.18 5.78
C GLY A 37 8.89 -0.58 6.94
N PHE A 38 7.63 -0.29 7.26
CA PHE A 38 6.83 -1.02 8.23
C PHE A 38 5.49 -1.39 7.60
N ASN A 39 5.07 -2.65 7.76
CA ASN A 39 3.76 -3.12 7.36
C ASN A 39 3.16 -3.98 8.46
N ALA A 40 1.86 -3.87 8.65
CA ALA A 40 1.12 -4.74 9.54
C ALA A 40 -0.28 -5.00 9.01
N PHE A 41 -0.83 -6.16 9.38
CA PHE A 41 -2.25 -6.47 9.15
C PHE A 41 -2.86 -7.14 10.37
N TYR A 42 -4.17 -7.00 10.49
CA TYR A 42 -4.97 -7.69 11.49
C TYR A 42 -6.34 -8.06 10.90
N SER A 43 -6.70 -9.34 11.01
CA SER A 43 -8.02 -9.86 10.62
C SER A 43 -8.86 -10.05 11.87
N PHE A 44 -9.96 -9.34 11.95
CA PHE A 44 -10.88 -9.43 13.08
C PHE A 44 -11.68 -10.73 12.99
N ASP A 45 -11.78 -11.44 14.11
CA ASP A 45 -12.65 -12.61 14.23
C ASP A 45 -14.11 -12.16 14.32
N GLY A 46 -14.93 -12.59 13.37
CA GLY A 46 -16.37 -12.32 13.35
C GLY A 46 -16.91 -12.15 11.94
N GLU A 47 -18.12 -12.64 11.74
CA GLU A 47 -18.80 -12.52 10.44
C GLU A 47 -19.07 -11.04 10.10
N GLY A 48 -18.71 -10.63 8.90
CA GLY A 48 -18.90 -9.27 8.41
C GLY A 48 -17.90 -8.24 8.94
N LEU A 49 -16.89 -8.62 9.71
CA LEU A 49 -15.80 -7.73 10.11
C LEU A 49 -14.70 -7.68 9.03
N PRO A 50 -14.06 -6.52 8.85
CA PRO A 50 -12.95 -6.39 7.90
C PRO A 50 -11.64 -6.92 8.47
N SER A 51 -10.66 -7.13 7.60
CA SER A 51 -9.25 -7.04 7.97
C SER A 51 -8.75 -5.61 7.76
N ILE A 52 -7.81 -5.18 8.58
CA ILE A 52 -7.10 -3.90 8.43
C ILE A 52 -5.66 -4.15 8.02
N SER A 53 -5.16 -3.34 7.10
CA SER A 53 -3.75 -3.32 6.71
C SER A 53 -3.24 -1.90 6.81
N ILE A 54 -2.01 -1.74 7.32
CA ILE A 54 -1.32 -0.47 7.41
C ILE A 54 0.09 -0.62 6.90
N GLY A 55 0.63 0.44 6.33
CA GLY A 55 2.02 0.52 5.91
C GLY A 55 2.56 1.92 6.09
N TYR A 56 3.86 1.99 6.31
CA TYR A 56 4.64 3.21 6.39
C TYR A 56 5.99 2.96 5.71
N GLU A 57 6.44 3.93 4.96
CA GLU A 57 7.77 3.95 4.35
C GLU A 57 8.41 5.32 4.50
N SER A 58 9.72 5.34 4.56
CA SER A 58 10.53 6.55 4.63
C SER A 58 11.77 6.34 3.78
N GLU A 59 12.06 7.32 2.94
CA GLU A 59 13.27 7.46 2.16
C GLU A 59 14.01 8.71 2.64
N ASP A 60 15.22 8.52 3.14
CA ASP A 60 16.05 9.61 3.70
C ASP A 60 17.37 9.72 2.91
N PRO A 61 17.38 10.49 1.83
CA PRO A 61 18.57 10.75 1.05
C PRO A 61 19.45 11.80 1.74
N SER A 62 20.76 11.53 1.79
CA SER A 62 21.74 12.44 2.44
C SER A 62 21.82 13.85 1.82
N ALA A 63 21.33 14.02 0.60
CA ALA A 63 21.45 15.27 -0.17
C ALA A 63 20.13 16.00 -0.40
N SER A 64 18.99 15.46 0.04
CA SER A 64 17.66 16.07 -0.14
C SER A 64 16.76 15.82 1.08
N ALA A 65 15.54 16.36 1.04
CA ALA A 65 14.58 16.17 2.14
C ALA A 65 14.10 14.72 2.18
N THR A 66 13.83 14.25 3.40
CA THR A 66 13.20 12.94 3.63
C THR A 66 11.80 12.90 3.00
N GLU A 67 11.49 11.80 2.33
CA GLU A 67 10.18 11.49 1.79
C GLU A 67 9.53 10.39 2.62
N GLU A 68 8.25 10.55 2.92
CA GLU A 68 7.50 9.60 3.75
C GLU A 68 6.20 9.22 3.05
N GLY A 69 5.80 7.97 3.22
CA GLY A 69 4.56 7.45 2.68
C GLY A 69 3.87 6.53 3.68
N TYR A 70 2.54 6.52 3.65
CA TYR A 70 1.75 5.57 4.43
C TYR A 70 0.47 5.18 3.72
N PHE A 71 -0.06 4.02 4.09
CA PHE A 71 -1.37 3.58 3.66
C PHE A 71 -2.16 2.94 4.79
N VAL A 72 -3.48 2.98 4.65
CA VAL A 72 -4.44 2.23 5.46
C VAL A 72 -5.44 1.59 4.52
N GLY A 73 -5.69 0.30 4.69
CA GLY A 73 -6.66 -0.46 3.92
C GLY A 73 -7.59 -1.28 4.81
N LEU A 74 -8.82 -1.44 4.37
CA LEU A 74 -9.81 -2.35 4.96
C LEU A 74 -10.31 -3.30 3.87
N THR A 75 -10.41 -4.59 4.21
CA THR A 75 -10.94 -5.61 3.30
C THR A 75 -11.98 -6.46 4.03
N TRP A 76 -13.15 -6.56 3.43
CA TRP A 76 -14.22 -7.50 3.81
C TRP A 76 -14.21 -8.65 2.81
N ASP A 77 -13.87 -9.85 3.28
CA ASP A 77 -13.77 -11.04 2.44
C ASP A 77 -15.12 -11.59 1.96
N SER A 78 -16.20 -11.21 2.65
CA SER A 78 -17.55 -11.68 2.37
C SER A 78 -18.55 -10.52 2.36
N VAL A 79 -18.75 -9.94 1.17
CA VAL A 79 -19.79 -8.94 0.92
C VAL A 79 -20.66 -9.47 -0.22
N GLY A 80 -21.76 -10.14 0.13
CA GLY A 80 -22.54 -10.92 -0.85
C GLY A 80 -21.67 -12.04 -1.48
N PRO A 81 -21.61 -12.15 -2.80
CA PRO A 81 -20.81 -13.19 -3.48
C PRO A 81 -19.32 -12.82 -3.64
N GLY A 82 -18.91 -11.64 -3.24
CA GLY A 82 -17.55 -11.13 -3.46
C GLY A 82 -16.91 -10.52 -2.24
N SER A 83 -15.83 -9.79 -2.46
CA SER A 83 -15.10 -9.05 -1.43
C SER A 83 -15.02 -7.56 -1.75
N LEU A 84 -15.03 -6.73 -0.72
CA LEU A 84 -14.91 -5.28 -0.81
C LEU A 84 -13.60 -4.84 -0.17
N SER A 85 -12.86 -4.00 -0.87
CA SER A 85 -11.67 -3.34 -0.34
C SER A 85 -11.81 -1.83 -0.46
N VAL A 86 -11.39 -1.11 0.58
CA VAL A 86 -11.25 0.34 0.56
C VAL A 86 -9.89 0.71 1.13
N GLY A 87 -9.28 1.76 0.61
CA GLY A 87 -7.96 2.17 1.02
C GLY A 87 -7.72 3.65 0.84
N MET A 88 -6.75 4.13 1.60
CA MET A 88 -6.20 5.47 1.54
C MET A 88 -4.68 5.38 1.61
N SER A 89 -3.99 6.14 0.80
CA SER A 89 -2.53 6.30 0.88
C SER A 89 -2.14 7.76 0.73
N SER A 90 -1.00 8.15 1.33
CA SER A 90 -0.31 9.35 0.92
C SER A 90 0.24 9.16 -0.49
N LEU A 91 0.36 10.24 -1.25
CA LEU A 91 1.05 10.22 -2.53
C LEU A 91 2.55 10.40 -2.28
N GLU A 92 3.36 9.70 -3.07
CA GLU A 92 4.80 9.90 -3.09
C GLU A 92 5.16 11.35 -3.39
N ASN A 93 6.35 11.80 -2.94
CA ASN A 93 6.91 13.12 -3.04
C ASN A 93 6.40 14.14 -1.99
N TYR A 94 6.01 13.65 -0.82
CA TYR A 94 5.77 14.54 0.30
C TYR A 94 7.11 14.94 0.92
N THR A 95 7.48 16.20 0.77
CA THR A 95 8.51 16.86 1.59
C THR A 95 7.83 17.81 2.56
N SER A 96 8.40 18.04 3.71
CA SER A 96 7.85 18.93 4.75
C SER A 96 7.54 20.38 4.28
N ALA A 97 7.95 20.74 3.08
CA ALA A 97 7.69 22.02 2.43
C ALA A 97 6.56 21.98 1.38
N GLN A 98 5.98 20.81 1.12
CA GLN A 98 4.94 20.60 0.09
C GLN A 98 3.59 20.29 0.72
N THR A 99 2.52 20.52 -0.03
CA THR A 99 1.18 20.11 0.37
C THR A 99 1.08 18.59 0.26
N GLU A 100 0.68 17.94 1.34
CA GLU A 100 0.40 16.50 1.36
C GLU A 100 -0.89 16.23 0.58
N TYR A 101 -0.83 15.29 -0.34
CA TYR A 101 -1.97 14.80 -1.12
C TYR A 101 -2.24 13.33 -0.81
N TYR A 102 -3.49 12.93 -0.96
CA TYR A 102 -3.94 11.57 -0.69
C TYR A 102 -4.58 10.93 -1.90
N GLN A 103 -4.54 9.62 -1.92
CA GLN A 103 -5.30 8.80 -2.84
C GLN A 103 -6.25 7.90 -2.06
N TYR A 104 -7.49 7.84 -2.52
CA TYR A 104 -8.54 6.99 -1.97
C TYR A 104 -9.00 6.03 -3.04
N GLU A 105 -9.19 4.77 -2.66
CA GLU A 105 -9.63 3.73 -3.57
C GLU A 105 -10.71 2.88 -2.93
N ALA A 106 -11.63 2.39 -3.76
CA ALA A 106 -12.58 1.36 -3.40
C ALA A 106 -12.75 0.39 -4.57
N ALA A 107 -12.73 -0.90 -4.28
CA ALA A 107 -12.88 -1.93 -5.29
C ALA A 107 -13.71 -3.10 -4.77
N TYR A 108 -14.56 -3.66 -5.63
CA TYR A 108 -15.36 -4.82 -5.32
C TYR A 108 -14.98 -5.98 -6.24
N SER A 109 -14.48 -7.06 -5.66
CA SER A 109 -14.07 -8.26 -6.39
C SER A 109 -15.23 -9.23 -6.49
N TYR A 110 -15.75 -9.44 -7.70
CA TYR A 110 -16.89 -10.31 -7.99
C TYR A 110 -16.43 -11.54 -8.77
N PRO A 111 -16.52 -12.75 -8.19
CA PRO A 111 -16.29 -13.99 -8.91
C PRO A 111 -17.47 -14.29 -9.84
N ILE A 112 -17.23 -14.34 -11.15
CA ILE A 112 -18.24 -14.77 -12.14
C ILE A 112 -18.36 -16.29 -12.12
N ASN A 113 -17.22 -16.97 -12.02
CA ASN A 113 -17.09 -18.42 -11.88
C ASN A 113 -15.70 -18.75 -11.31
N ASP A 114 -15.39 -20.04 -11.16
CA ASP A 114 -14.12 -20.52 -10.56
C ASP A 114 -12.85 -20.04 -11.30
N GLY A 115 -12.98 -19.67 -12.56
CA GLY A 115 -11.84 -19.22 -13.38
C GLY A 115 -11.85 -17.73 -13.73
N VAL A 116 -12.92 -16.98 -13.41
CA VAL A 116 -13.07 -15.58 -13.85
C VAL A 116 -13.56 -14.70 -12.73
N THR A 117 -12.79 -13.64 -12.42
CA THR A 117 -13.18 -12.60 -11.46
C THR A 117 -13.12 -11.22 -12.13
N ILE A 118 -14.15 -10.42 -11.91
CA ILE A 118 -14.17 -9.00 -12.30
C ILE A 118 -14.09 -8.14 -11.05
N THR A 119 -13.22 -7.13 -11.10
CA THR A 119 -13.03 -6.20 -9.99
C THR A 119 -13.18 -4.77 -10.50
N PRO A 120 -14.42 -4.22 -10.53
CA PRO A 120 -14.62 -2.79 -10.69
C PRO A 120 -14.08 -2.04 -9.46
N GLY A 121 -13.51 -0.86 -9.71
CA GLY A 121 -13.00 0.01 -8.69
C GLY A 121 -13.13 1.47 -9.08
N VAL A 122 -13.07 2.34 -8.10
CA VAL A 122 -13.05 3.80 -8.23
C VAL A 122 -11.88 4.35 -7.45
N PHE A 123 -11.32 5.44 -7.90
CA PHE A 123 -10.28 6.15 -7.17
C PHE A 123 -10.47 7.66 -7.24
N ILE A 124 -9.98 8.32 -6.20
CA ILE A 124 -9.81 9.77 -6.13
C ILE A 124 -8.35 10.01 -5.77
N LYS A 125 -7.66 10.77 -6.59
CA LYS A 125 -6.28 11.21 -6.35
C LYS A 125 -6.28 12.72 -6.20
N GLU A 126 -5.93 13.19 -5.01
CA GLU A 126 -5.75 14.61 -4.74
C GLU A 126 -4.53 15.18 -5.48
N GLY A 127 -4.55 16.46 -5.77
CA GLY A 127 -3.46 17.17 -6.43
C GLY A 127 -3.79 18.65 -6.57
N THR A 128 -2.98 19.39 -7.30
CA THR A 128 -3.34 20.76 -7.73
C THR A 128 -4.65 20.78 -8.53
N THR A 129 -4.98 19.67 -9.12
CA THR A 129 -6.28 19.35 -9.73
C THR A 129 -6.58 17.89 -9.39
N ASP A 130 -7.69 17.67 -8.69
CA ASP A 130 -8.10 16.33 -8.31
C ASP A 130 -8.45 15.47 -9.54
N GLN A 131 -8.08 14.21 -9.48
CA GLN A 131 -8.39 13.21 -10.49
C GLN A 131 -9.31 12.16 -9.91
N THR A 132 -10.40 11.88 -10.60
CA THR A 132 -11.32 10.80 -10.26
C THR A 132 -11.41 9.83 -11.43
N GLY A 133 -11.34 8.55 -11.17
CA GLY A 133 -11.39 7.54 -12.21
C GLY A 133 -12.10 6.26 -11.79
N VAL A 134 -12.38 5.46 -12.80
CA VAL A 134 -12.92 4.10 -12.67
C VAL A 134 -11.93 3.15 -13.32
N ILE A 135 -11.70 2.02 -12.68
CA ILE A 135 -10.88 0.93 -13.19
C ILE A 135 -11.71 -0.36 -13.18
N VAL A 136 -11.50 -1.20 -14.16
CA VAL A 136 -12.05 -2.57 -14.17
C VAL A 136 -10.91 -3.53 -14.44
N LYS A 137 -10.64 -4.41 -13.48
CA LYS A 137 -9.68 -5.50 -13.63
C LYS A 137 -10.45 -6.81 -13.89
N THR A 138 -9.99 -7.58 -14.86
CA THR A 138 -10.46 -8.96 -15.08
C THR A 138 -9.31 -9.92 -14.82
N SER A 139 -9.52 -10.92 -13.99
CA SER A 139 -8.55 -11.97 -13.66
C SER A 139 -9.05 -13.31 -14.17
N PHE A 140 -8.16 -14.07 -14.80
CA PHE A 140 -8.42 -15.43 -15.30
C PHE A 140 -7.49 -16.40 -14.57
N SER A 141 -8.05 -17.55 -14.14
CA SER A 141 -7.32 -18.67 -13.52
C SER A 141 -7.64 -19.94 -14.32
N PHE A 142 -6.62 -20.70 -14.75
CA PHE A 142 -6.73 -21.97 -15.50
C PHE A 142 -5.68 -22.98 -15.09
#